data_3c8adaf442f2e7a05e1b772965e1f7f4
#
_entry.id   3c8adaf442f2e7a05e1b772965e1f7f4
#
_cell.length_a   1.000
_cell.length_b   1.000
_cell.length_c   1.000
_cell.angle_alpha   90.00
_cell.angle_beta   90.00
_cell.angle_gamma   90.00
#
_symmetry.space_group_name_H-M   'P 1'
#
loop_
_entity.id
_entity.type
_entity.pdbx_description
1 polymer ?
#
loop_
_entity_poly.entity_id
_entity_poly.type
_entity_poly.pdbx_seq_one_letter_code
_entity_poly.pdbx_strand_id
1 'polypeptide(L)'
;MSSFISSSFITSDEEKLGDEFLSQGFIVRPTQNTPALEYLKKAVSPYEPEIGENLNEVKLEVMGRLNNDPAARFAYYSLAPDFLKVLVGNELAMQKKFNLNVQIPNDSKHLLPIHADTWTGDSPFQVVQWVPLVDCYKTKALWILPPEYAKNFRLSGSSEDMFKRIEPHIKYIEIKYGEVLIFNSTLPHGNRVNREDSTRWSLNCRFKSVFSPYGRKELGEHFEPITLRVVSQIGLNYRHPQ
;
A
#
# COMPACT_ATOMS: atom_id res chain seq x y z
N MET A 1 -26.38 -2.06 -0.67
CA MET A 1 -26.39 -1.19 0.53
C MET A 1 -26.73 0.19 0.04
N SER A 2 -27.83 0.79 0.49
CA SER A 2 -28.16 2.17 0.15
C SER A 2 -27.06 3.08 0.70
N SER A 3 -26.64 4.08 -0.08
CA SER A 3 -25.64 5.06 0.31
C SER A 3 -26.11 5.79 1.58
N PHE A 4 -25.55 5.44 2.72
CA PHE A 4 -25.77 6.16 3.98
C PHE A 4 -25.06 7.52 4.02
N ILE A 5 -24.39 7.90 2.95
CA ILE A 5 -23.64 9.16 2.88
C ILE A 5 -24.45 10.10 1.98
N SER A 6 -25.04 11.11 2.60
CA SER A 6 -25.62 12.23 1.84
C SER A 6 -24.47 13.00 1.19
N SER A 7 -24.51 13.13 -0.14
CA SER A 7 -23.54 13.91 -0.94
C SER A 7 -23.38 15.37 -0.47
N SER A 8 -24.24 15.86 0.43
CA SER A 8 -24.15 17.19 1.02
C SER A 8 -23.04 17.36 2.07
N PHE A 9 -22.40 16.28 2.54
CA PHE A 9 -21.35 16.33 3.57
C PHE A 9 -19.93 16.13 3.01
N ILE A 10 -19.79 15.78 1.74
CA ILE A 10 -18.53 15.61 1.03
C ILE A 10 -18.58 16.40 -0.28
N THR A 11 -17.43 16.78 -0.79
CA THR A 11 -17.33 17.47 -2.09
C THR A 11 -17.58 16.49 -3.24
N SER A 12 -17.97 17.02 -4.41
CA SER A 12 -18.17 16.19 -5.61
C SER A 12 -16.90 15.46 -6.07
N ASP A 13 -15.73 16.01 -5.78
CA ASP A 13 -14.46 15.39 -6.13
C ASP A 13 -14.09 14.25 -5.15
N GLU A 14 -14.41 14.41 -3.87
CA GLU A 14 -14.29 13.31 -2.89
C GLU A 14 -15.25 12.16 -3.24
N GLU A 15 -16.50 12.49 -3.64
CA GLU A 15 -17.48 11.50 -4.07
C GLU A 15 -16.99 10.71 -5.28
N LYS A 16 -16.51 11.38 -6.33
CA LYS A 16 -15.94 10.73 -7.53
C LYS A 16 -14.77 9.82 -7.21
N LEU A 17 -13.85 10.28 -6.36
CA LEU A 17 -12.70 9.49 -5.92
C LEU A 17 -13.17 8.26 -5.13
N GLY A 18 -14.13 8.42 -4.25
CA GLY A 18 -14.73 7.35 -3.48
C GLY A 18 -15.41 6.30 -4.36
N ASP A 19 -16.20 6.73 -5.34
CA ASP A 19 -16.90 5.84 -6.29
C ASP A 19 -15.89 5.05 -7.16
N GLU A 20 -14.83 5.70 -7.64
CA GLU A 20 -13.76 5.02 -8.36
C GLU A 20 -13.11 3.95 -7.50
N PHE A 21 -12.74 4.31 -6.25
CA PHE A 21 -12.12 3.37 -5.32
C PHE A 21 -13.04 2.21 -4.95
N LEU A 22 -14.33 2.46 -4.72
CA LEU A 22 -15.32 1.43 -4.42
C LEU A 22 -15.53 0.47 -5.59
N SER A 23 -15.54 0.99 -6.83
CA SER A 23 -15.79 0.18 -8.03
C SER A 23 -14.57 -0.62 -8.46
N GLN A 24 -13.38 -0.01 -8.42
CA GLN A 24 -12.14 -0.65 -8.89
C GLN A 24 -11.34 -1.31 -7.78
N GLY A 25 -11.48 -0.84 -6.53
CA GLY A 25 -10.70 -1.26 -5.38
C GLY A 25 -9.33 -0.58 -5.28
N PHE A 26 -9.01 0.31 -6.20
CA PHE A 26 -7.75 1.05 -6.23
C PHE A 26 -7.88 2.36 -7.03
N ILE A 27 -6.92 3.25 -6.82
CA ILE A 27 -6.67 4.44 -7.64
C ILE A 27 -5.18 4.53 -7.97
N VAL A 28 -4.85 5.08 -9.15
CA VAL A 28 -3.49 5.49 -9.54
C VAL A 28 -3.50 6.99 -9.78
N ARG A 29 -2.58 7.70 -9.15
CA ARG A 29 -2.50 9.18 -9.25
C ARG A 29 -1.04 9.63 -9.32
N PRO A 30 -0.75 10.76 -9.95
CA PRO A 30 0.55 11.41 -9.81
C PRO A 30 0.87 11.68 -8.35
N THR A 31 2.14 11.56 -7.97
CA THR A 31 2.57 11.96 -6.63
C THR A 31 2.34 13.46 -6.41
N GLN A 32 1.95 13.81 -5.18
CA GLN A 32 1.77 15.20 -4.76
C GLN A 32 3.09 15.87 -4.32
N ASN A 33 4.17 15.09 -4.21
CA ASN A 33 5.49 15.59 -3.77
C ASN A 33 6.64 14.85 -4.48
N THR A 34 7.02 15.33 -5.65
CA THR A 34 8.14 14.76 -6.42
C THR A 34 9.48 14.82 -5.66
N PRO A 35 9.88 15.92 -4.98
CA PRO A 35 11.10 15.92 -4.17
C PRO A 35 11.15 14.85 -3.09
N ALA A 36 10.01 14.53 -2.47
CA ALA A 36 9.93 13.45 -1.49
C ALA A 36 10.10 12.06 -2.14
N LEU A 37 9.59 11.85 -3.35
CA LEU A 37 9.83 10.62 -4.10
C LEU A 37 11.31 10.46 -4.45
N GLU A 38 11.95 11.52 -4.93
CA GLU A 38 13.40 11.53 -5.21
C GLU A 38 14.23 11.21 -3.96
N TYR A 39 13.81 11.74 -2.81
CA TYR A 39 14.46 11.43 -1.53
C TYR A 39 14.40 9.93 -1.21
N LEU A 40 13.24 9.31 -1.37
CA LEU A 40 13.05 7.87 -1.15
C LEU A 40 13.82 7.03 -2.18
N LYS A 41 13.86 7.46 -3.44
CA LYS A 41 14.59 6.80 -4.52
C LYS A 41 16.09 6.69 -4.22
N LYS A 42 16.69 7.70 -3.60
CA LYS A 42 18.12 7.69 -3.23
C LYS A 42 18.52 6.53 -2.31
N ALA A 43 17.57 5.98 -1.55
CA ALA A 43 17.86 4.85 -0.68
C ALA A 43 18.16 3.54 -1.45
N VAL A 44 17.61 3.40 -2.66
CA VAL A 44 17.77 2.20 -3.50
C VAL A 44 18.76 2.39 -4.66
N SER A 45 18.96 3.63 -5.11
CA SER A 45 19.81 3.95 -6.28
C SER A 45 21.22 3.34 -6.25
N PRO A 46 21.91 3.21 -5.10
CA PRO A 46 23.22 2.58 -5.06
C PRO A 46 23.23 1.09 -5.44
N TYR A 47 22.08 0.43 -5.36
CA TYR A 47 21.95 -1.02 -5.56
C TYR A 47 21.30 -1.40 -6.90
N GLU A 48 20.82 -0.42 -7.67
CA GLU A 48 20.12 -0.68 -8.93
C GLU A 48 20.96 -1.43 -9.98
N PRO A 49 22.27 -1.20 -10.12
CA PRO A 49 23.05 -1.86 -11.15
C PRO A 49 23.33 -3.34 -10.89
N GLU A 50 23.39 -3.78 -9.63
CA GLU A 50 23.91 -5.10 -9.27
C GLU A 50 23.18 -5.70 -8.06
N ILE A 51 22.01 -6.28 -8.30
CA ILE A 51 21.39 -7.16 -7.31
C ILE A 51 21.51 -8.59 -7.82
N GLY A 52 22.58 -9.24 -7.47
CA GLY A 52 22.76 -10.66 -7.72
C GLY A 52 22.30 -11.51 -6.53
N GLU A 53 23.16 -12.38 -6.07
CA GLU A 53 22.91 -13.33 -4.97
C GLU A 53 22.65 -12.65 -3.60
N ASN A 54 22.99 -11.36 -3.45
CA ASN A 54 22.91 -10.60 -2.19
C ASN A 54 21.56 -9.90 -1.96
N LEU A 55 20.49 -10.31 -2.64
CA LEU A 55 19.17 -9.65 -2.56
C LEU A 55 18.68 -9.43 -1.12
N ASN A 56 18.81 -10.43 -0.25
CA ASN A 56 18.32 -10.34 1.13
C ASN A 56 19.12 -9.33 1.95
N GLU A 57 20.44 -9.28 1.77
CA GLU A 57 21.30 -8.31 2.46
C GLU A 57 20.99 -6.89 2.02
N VAL A 58 20.86 -6.67 0.72
CA VAL A 58 20.49 -5.37 0.15
C VAL A 58 19.10 -4.92 0.67
N LYS A 59 18.14 -5.82 0.69
CA LYS A 59 16.80 -5.51 1.24
C LYS A 59 16.87 -5.10 2.72
N LEU A 60 17.62 -5.82 3.53
CA LEU A 60 17.80 -5.49 4.96
C LEU A 60 18.49 -4.14 5.14
N GLU A 61 19.52 -3.85 4.36
CA GLU A 61 20.22 -2.58 4.43
C GLU A 61 19.34 -1.40 4.02
N VAL A 62 18.67 -1.48 2.88
CA VAL A 62 17.74 -0.44 2.42
C VAL A 62 16.59 -0.22 3.40
N MET A 63 15.99 -1.30 3.89
CA MET A 63 14.94 -1.21 4.90
C MET A 63 15.45 -0.63 6.21
N GLY A 64 16.65 -0.98 6.63
CA GLY A 64 17.31 -0.41 7.81
C GLY A 64 17.48 1.10 7.69
N ARG A 65 17.99 1.58 6.56
CA ARG A 65 18.14 3.01 6.29
C ARG A 65 16.80 3.74 6.32
N LEU A 66 15.81 3.26 5.58
CA LEU A 66 14.49 3.91 5.49
C LEU A 66 13.73 3.89 6.82
N ASN A 67 13.79 2.79 7.57
CA ASN A 67 13.04 2.65 8.82
C ASN A 67 13.68 3.39 10.00
N ASN A 68 14.98 3.69 9.94
CA ASN A 68 15.68 4.47 10.94
C ASN A 68 15.71 5.98 10.61
N ASP A 69 15.12 6.38 9.51
CA ASP A 69 15.07 7.76 9.05
C ASP A 69 13.65 8.34 9.21
N PRO A 70 13.42 9.21 10.21
CA PRO A 70 12.13 9.86 10.39
C PRO A 70 11.69 10.69 9.18
N ALA A 71 12.64 11.27 8.42
CA ALA A 71 12.34 12.04 7.22
C ALA A 71 11.78 11.16 6.10
N ALA A 72 12.21 9.90 6.00
CA ALA A 72 11.68 8.96 5.01
C ALA A 72 10.18 8.68 5.25
N ARG A 73 9.73 8.59 6.51
CA ARG A 73 8.32 8.38 6.84
C ARG A 73 7.46 9.59 6.43
N PHE A 74 7.93 10.79 6.75
CA PHE A 74 7.25 12.03 6.33
C PHE A 74 7.24 12.15 4.80
N ALA A 75 8.37 11.91 4.14
CA ALA A 75 8.46 11.90 2.68
C ALA A 75 7.44 10.95 2.06
N TYR A 76 7.33 9.73 2.57
CA TYR A 76 6.40 8.73 2.05
C TYR A 76 4.93 9.12 2.22
N TYR A 77 4.55 9.62 3.39
CA TYR A 77 3.20 10.17 3.62
C TYR A 77 2.88 11.32 2.67
N SER A 78 3.85 12.21 2.43
CA SER A 78 3.66 13.41 1.60
C SER A 78 3.46 13.11 0.10
N LEU A 79 3.62 11.85 -0.33
CA LEU A 79 3.41 11.48 -1.73
C LEU A 79 1.92 11.52 -2.14
N ALA A 80 0.98 11.32 -1.19
CA ALA A 80 -0.44 11.24 -1.51
C ALA A 80 -1.37 11.67 -0.34
N PRO A 81 -1.06 12.73 0.42
CA PRO A 81 -1.78 13.06 1.65
C PRO A 81 -3.26 13.37 1.44
N ASP A 82 -3.63 14.03 0.33
CA ASP A 82 -5.01 14.42 0.09
C ASP A 82 -5.87 13.22 -0.32
N PHE A 83 -5.33 12.29 -1.11
CA PHE A 83 -6.02 11.05 -1.43
C PHE A 83 -6.22 10.17 -0.20
N LEU A 84 -5.21 10.08 0.68
CA LEU A 84 -5.34 9.37 1.95
C LEU A 84 -6.41 9.99 2.85
N LYS A 85 -6.51 11.33 2.94
CA LYS A 85 -7.55 12.01 3.70
C LYS A 85 -8.96 11.68 3.20
N VAL A 86 -9.15 11.66 1.89
CA VAL A 86 -10.46 11.32 1.30
C VAL A 86 -10.82 9.86 1.57
N LEU A 87 -9.90 8.94 1.36
CA LEU A 87 -10.18 7.50 1.45
C LEU A 87 -10.26 6.96 2.88
N VAL A 88 -9.52 7.55 3.81
CA VAL A 88 -9.31 6.99 5.15
C VAL A 88 -9.73 7.95 6.26
N GLY A 89 -9.65 9.25 6.01
CA GLY A 89 -9.91 10.31 6.97
C GLY A 89 -8.65 11.13 7.30
N ASN A 90 -8.83 12.15 8.13
CA ASN A 90 -7.80 13.16 8.40
C ASN A 90 -6.94 12.87 9.64
N GLU A 91 -7.32 11.89 10.44
CA GLU A 91 -6.55 11.43 11.61
C GLU A 91 -5.99 10.03 11.32
N LEU A 92 -4.80 10.03 10.74
CA LEU A 92 -4.19 8.85 10.17
C LEU A 92 -3.20 8.20 11.14
N ALA A 93 -3.26 6.88 11.15
CA ALA A 93 -2.19 6.01 11.61
C ALA A 93 -1.46 5.42 10.39
N MET A 94 -0.14 5.42 10.44
CA MET A 94 0.74 4.86 9.42
C MET A 94 1.47 3.64 10.00
N GLN A 95 1.64 2.61 9.18
CA GLN A 95 2.49 1.47 9.52
C GLN A 95 3.91 1.95 9.87
N LYS A 96 4.49 1.43 10.96
CA LYS A 96 5.80 1.89 11.46
C LYS A 96 6.96 1.57 10.53
N LYS A 97 6.92 0.42 9.85
CA LYS A 97 8.01 -0.06 8.99
C LYS A 97 7.55 -0.11 7.54
N PHE A 98 8.41 0.35 6.65
CA PHE A 98 8.21 0.13 5.22
C PHE A 98 8.32 -1.34 4.85
N ASN A 99 7.61 -1.73 3.82
CA ASN A 99 7.85 -2.96 3.10
C ASN A 99 8.52 -2.62 1.76
N LEU A 100 9.71 -3.15 1.56
CA LEU A 100 10.44 -3.07 0.30
C LEU A 100 10.20 -4.35 -0.50
N ASN A 101 9.66 -4.20 -1.69
CA ASN A 101 9.53 -5.31 -2.64
C ASN A 101 10.51 -5.10 -3.80
N VAL A 102 11.33 -6.11 -4.02
CA VAL A 102 12.33 -6.14 -5.11
C VAL A 102 12.07 -7.37 -5.95
N GLN A 103 11.91 -7.18 -7.25
CA GLN A 103 11.76 -8.28 -8.21
C GLN A 103 12.88 -8.23 -9.24
N ILE A 104 13.83 -9.14 -9.09
CA ILE A 104 14.93 -9.33 -10.04
C ILE A 104 14.38 -10.01 -11.31
N PRO A 105 14.92 -9.72 -12.49
CA PRO A 105 14.58 -10.43 -13.71
C PRO A 105 14.71 -11.95 -13.57
N ASN A 106 13.67 -12.68 -14.02
CA ASN A 106 13.58 -14.14 -14.04
C ASN A 106 13.62 -14.84 -12.67
N ASP A 107 13.51 -14.11 -11.57
CA ASP A 107 13.45 -14.69 -10.24
C ASP A 107 12.02 -15.16 -9.91
N SER A 108 11.87 -16.46 -9.73
CA SER A 108 10.64 -17.10 -9.28
C SER A 108 10.65 -17.45 -7.79
N LYS A 109 11.82 -17.46 -7.14
CA LYS A 109 11.99 -17.93 -5.76
C LYS A 109 11.45 -16.95 -4.72
N HIS A 110 11.48 -15.64 -5.04
CA HIS A 110 11.08 -14.58 -4.12
C HIS A 110 9.70 -13.98 -4.45
N LEU A 111 8.90 -14.70 -5.24
CA LEU A 111 7.52 -14.30 -5.49
C LEU A 111 6.68 -14.50 -4.22
N LEU A 112 5.89 -13.48 -3.88
CA LEU A 112 4.88 -13.61 -2.85
C LEU A 112 3.71 -14.43 -3.40
N PRO A 113 3.23 -15.45 -2.65
CA PRO A 113 1.98 -16.14 -2.98
C PRO A 113 0.82 -15.15 -3.08
N ILE A 114 -0.26 -15.57 -3.74
CA ILE A 114 -1.53 -14.82 -3.69
C ILE A 114 -1.92 -14.56 -2.25
N HIS A 115 -2.20 -13.30 -1.92
CA HIS A 115 -2.59 -12.90 -0.58
C HIS A 115 -3.49 -11.66 -0.61
N ALA A 116 -4.20 -11.46 0.47
CA ALA A 116 -4.73 -10.16 0.88
C ALA A 116 -4.17 -9.85 2.27
N ASP A 117 -3.88 -8.59 2.55
CA ASP A 117 -3.27 -8.20 3.82
C ASP A 117 -4.11 -8.63 5.03
N THR A 118 -5.44 -8.57 4.89
CA THR A 118 -6.39 -8.98 5.94
C THR A 118 -6.27 -10.46 6.31
N TRP A 119 -5.75 -11.32 5.45
CA TRP A 119 -5.53 -12.74 5.79
C TRP A 119 -4.40 -12.94 6.78
N THR A 120 -3.52 -11.97 6.90
CA THR A 120 -2.38 -11.98 7.84
C THR A 120 -2.59 -11.11 9.07
N GLY A 121 -3.84 -10.69 9.35
CA GLY A 121 -4.22 -9.98 10.55
C GLY A 121 -4.29 -8.46 10.42
N ASP A 122 -4.17 -7.93 9.22
CA ASP A 122 -4.43 -6.52 8.95
C ASP A 122 -5.92 -6.19 9.08
N SER A 123 -6.23 -4.93 9.38
CA SER A 123 -7.60 -4.44 9.48
C SER A 123 -8.21 -4.24 8.09
N PRO A 124 -9.51 -4.54 7.88
CA PRO A 124 -10.20 -4.17 6.64
C PRO A 124 -10.47 -2.66 6.50
N PHE A 125 -10.20 -1.88 7.54
CA PHE A 125 -10.35 -0.41 7.57
C PHE A 125 -9.06 0.32 7.22
N GLN A 126 -8.26 -0.24 6.33
CA GLN A 126 -6.99 0.36 5.90
C GLN A 126 -6.83 0.30 4.38
N VAL A 127 -5.96 1.15 3.89
CA VAL A 127 -5.49 1.14 2.51
C VAL A 127 -3.98 0.86 2.46
N VAL A 128 -3.53 0.32 1.35
CA VAL A 128 -2.11 0.20 1.03
C VAL A 128 -1.75 1.31 0.08
N GLN A 129 -0.81 2.17 0.45
CA GLN A 129 -0.12 3.03 -0.49
C GLN A 129 1.09 2.26 -1.01
N TRP A 130 1.17 2.09 -2.32
CA TRP A 130 2.24 1.41 -3.01
C TRP A 130 2.92 2.37 -3.99
N VAL A 131 4.23 2.45 -3.93
CA VAL A 131 5.03 3.45 -4.64
C VAL A 131 6.11 2.75 -5.45
N PRO A 132 6.07 2.83 -6.80
CA PRO A 132 7.14 2.36 -7.63
C PRO A 132 8.34 3.31 -7.55
N LEU A 133 9.53 2.74 -7.46
CA LEU A 133 10.79 3.49 -7.54
C LEU A 133 11.43 3.40 -8.93
N VAL A 134 10.78 2.70 -9.84
CA VAL A 134 11.09 2.55 -11.28
C VAL A 134 9.77 2.35 -12.02
N ASP A 135 9.74 2.50 -13.34
CA ASP A 135 8.56 2.18 -14.13
C ASP A 135 8.18 0.70 -14.00
N CYS A 136 6.91 0.44 -13.70
CA CYS A 136 6.34 -0.88 -13.55
C CYS A 136 5.32 -1.16 -14.65
N TYR A 137 5.73 -1.93 -15.64
CA TYR A 137 4.96 -2.27 -16.83
C TYR A 137 5.05 -3.76 -17.13
N LYS A 138 4.17 -4.28 -17.98
CA LYS A 138 4.14 -5.69 -18.39
C LYS A 138 4.30 -6.62 -17.17
N THR A 139 5.34 -7.49 -17.20
CA THR A 139 5.59 -8.46 -16.13
C THR A 139 6.08 -7.86 -14.81
N LYS A 140 6.48 -6.58 -14.80
CA LYS A 140 6.78 -5.80 -13.59
C LYS A 140 5.53 -5.23 -12.91
N ALA A 141 4.36 -5.29 -13.56
CA ALA A 141 3.12 -4.79 -12.99
C ALA A 141 2.66 -5.62 -11.78
N LEU A 142 2.09 -4.93 -10.80
CA LEU A 142 1.30 -5.55 -9.75
C LEU A 142 -0.05 -5.97 -10.33
N TRP A 143 -0.64 -7.07 -9.85
CA TRP A 143 -2.02 -7.42 -10.17
C TRP A 143 -2.91 -7.35 -8.92
N ILE A 144 -4.17 -6.97 -9.13
CA ILE A 144 -5.22 -6.94 -8.11
C ILE A 144 -6.45 -7.65 -8.68
N LEU A 145 -7.11 -8.44 -7.83
CA LEU A 145 -8.43 -8.99 -8.12
C LEU A 145 -9.49 -7.94 -7.76
N PRO A 146 -10.27 -7.42 -8.75
CA PRO A 146 -11.26 -6.38 -8.49
C PRO A 146 -12.34 -6.79 -7.49
N PRO A 147 -13.02 -5.83 -6.82
CA PRO A 147 -13.99 -6.08 -5.76
C PRO A 147 -15.14 -7.02 -6.18
N GLU A 148 -15.62 -6.92 -7.42
CA GLU A 148 -16.72 -7.75 -7.93
C GLU A 148 -16.40 -9.25 -7.94
N TYR A 149 -15.12 -9.61 -8.16
CA TYR A 149 -14.64 -11.00 -8.15
C TYR A 149 -14.12 -11.39 -6.76
N ALA A 150 -13.50 -10.45 -6.03
CA ALA A 150 -12.93 -10.70 -4.72
C ALA A 150 -13.99 -11.11 -3.68
N LYS A 151 -15.21 -10.58 -3.75
CA LYS A 151 -16.32 -10.94 -2.84
C LYS A 151 -16.68 -12.42 -2.86
N ASN A 152 -16.42 -13.11 -3.97
CA ASN A 152 -16.71 -14.53 -4.15
C ASN A 152 -15.46 -15.40 -4.06
N PHE A 153 -14.30 -14.81 -3.79
CA PHE A 153 -13.05 -15.56 -3.70
C PHE A 153 -13.05 -16.51 -2.50
N ARG A 154 -12.55 -17.73 -2.74
CA ARG A 154 -12.45 -18.78 -1.71
C ARG A 154 -11.00 -19.21 -1.55
N LEU A 155 -10.52 -19.24 -0.31
CA LEU A 155 -9.24 -19.82 0.08
C LEU A 155 -9.36 -21.35 0.06
N SER A 156 -9.14 -21.98 -1.09
CA SER A 156 -9.20 -23.43 -1.23
C SER A 156 -8.27 -23.93 -2.34
N GLY A 157 -7.59 -25.04 -2.10
CA GLY A 157 -6.56 -25.59 -3.00
C GLY A 157 -5.19 -24.96 -2.81
N SER A 158 -4.27 -25.29 -3.68
CA SER A 158 -2.93 -24.69 -3.72
C SER A 158 -2.96 -23.24 -4.20
N SER A 159 -1.87 -22.49 -3.97
CA SER A 159 -1.72 -21.13 -4.51
C SER A 159 -1.83 -21.11 -6.04
N GLU A 160 -1.36 -22.15 -6.72
CA GLU A 160 -1.47 -22.27 -8.17
C GLU A 160 -2.93 -22.49 -8.63
N ASP A 161 -3.69 -23.34 -7.93
CA ASP A 161 -5.11 -23.54 -8.22
C ASP A 161 -5.93 -22.28 -7.97
N MET A 162 -5.63 -21.57 -6.88
CA MET A 162 -6.26 -20.29 -6.59
C MET A 162 -5.96 -19.28 -7.69
N PHE A 163 -4.71 -19.16 -8.13
CA PHE A 163 -4.31 -18.22 -9.18
C PHE A 163 -5.00 -18.55 -10.51
N LYS A 164 -5.01 -19.80 -10.96
CA LYS A 164 -5.70 -20.22 -12.19
C LYS A 164 -7.18 -19.82 -12.21
N ARG A 165 -7.86 -19.88 -11.04
CA ARG A 165 -9.28 -19.49 -10.95
C ARG A 165 -9.51 -18.00 -11.11
N ILE A 166 -8.57 -17.17 -10.66
CA ILE A 166 -8.73 -15.71 -10.68
C ILE A 166 -8.03 -15.02 -11.86
N GLU A 167 -7.09 -15.70 -12.50
CA GLU A 167 -6.28 -15.15 -13.59
C GLU A 167 -7.11 -14.46 -14.69
N PRO A 168 -8.28 -15.00 -15.13
CA PRO A 168 -9.12 -14.31 -16.12
C PRO A 168 -9.74 -12.99 -15.65
N HIS A 169 -9.72 -12.73 -14.35
CA HIS A 169 -10.41 -11.60 -13.71
C HIS A 169 -9.48 -10.57 -13.08
N ILE A 170 -8.19 -10.87 -12.95
CA ILE A 170 -7.22 -9.94 -12.36
C ILE A 170 -6.93 -8.78 -13.30
N LYS A 171 -6.63 -7.63 -12.69
CA LYS A 171 -6.11 -6.47 -13.42
C LYS A 171 -4.63 -6.31 -13.15
N TYR A 172 -3.82 -6.26 -14.19
CA TYR A 172 -2.43 -5.82 -14.12
C TYR A 172 -2.38 -4.31 -14.15
N ILE A 173 -1.73 -3.71 -13.15
CA ILE A 173 -1.71 -2.27 -12.97
C ILE A 173 -0.33 -1.76 -13.33
N GLU A 174 -0.21 -1.15 -14.49
CA GLU A 174 1.02 -0.49 -14.92
C GLU A 174 1.09 0.89 -14.28
N ILE A 175 2.23 1.22 -13.69
CA ILE A 175 2.42 2.44 -12.91
C ILE A 175 3.80 3.00 -13.27
N LYS A 176 3.85 4.28 -13.58
CA LYS A 176 5.09 4.97 -13.89
C LYS A 176 5.78 5.48 -12.62
N TYR A 177 7.07 5.63 -12.68
CA TYR A 177 7.79 6.43 -11.70
C TYR A 177 7.20 7.85 -11.66
N GLY A 178 6.91 8.35 -10.47
CA GLY A 178 6.17 9.61 -10.32
C GLY A 178 4.67 9.44 -10.01
N GLU A 179 4.16 8.21 -10.03
CA GLU A 179 2.78 7.89 -9.64
C GLU A 179 2.74 7.10 -8.34
N VAL A 180 1.59 7.10 -7.69
CA VAL A 180 1.28 6.28 -6.51
C VAL A 180 0.04 5.45 -6.79
N LEU A 181 0.04 4.21 -6.32
CA LEU A 181 -1.12 3.34 -6.26
C LEU A 181 -1.63 3.30 -4.82
N ILE A 182 -2.92 3.55 -4.63
CA ILE A 182 -3.59 3.30 -3.35
C ILE A 182 -4.65 2.24 -3.59
N PHE A 183 -4.61 1.13 -2.84
CA PHE A 183 -5.56 0.04 -3.02
C PHE A 183 -6.10 -0.50 -1.69
N ASN A 184 -7.24 -1.16 -1.79
CA ASN A 184 -7.93 -1.76 -0.66
C ASN A 184 -7.19 -3.03 -0.20
N SER A 185 -6.77 -3.06 1.06
CA SER A 185 -6.01 -4.15 1.68
C SER A 185 -6.75 -5.50 1.75
N THR A 186 -8.08 -5.50 1.53
CA THR A 186 -8.89 -6.72 1.54
C THR A 186 -8.84 -7.48 0.22
N LEU A 187 -8.33 -6.87 -0.84
CA LEU A 187 -8.32 -7.46 -2.17
C LEU A 187 -7.15 -8.42 -2.34
N PRO A 188 -7.37 -9.61 -2.91
CA PRO A 188 -6.31 -10.48 -3.34
C PRO A 188 -5.43 -9.77 -4.37
N HIS A 189 -4.13 -9.81 -4.15
CA HIS A 189 -3.15 -9.17 -5.02
C HIS A 189 -1.84 -9.95 -5.02
N GLY A 190 -0.95 -9.57 -5.93
CA GLY A 190 0.35 -10.21 -6.02
C GLY A 190 1.15 -9.77 -7.25
N ASN A 191 2.18 -10.55 -7.52
CA ASN A 191 3.14 -10.32 -8.59
C ASN A 191 3.23 -11.56 -9.46
N ARG A 192 3.84 -11.42 -10.62
CA ARG A 192 4.32 -12.54 -11.45
C ARG A 192 5.82 -12.44 -11.63
N VAL A 193 6.43 -13.45 -12.21
CA VAL A 193 7.87 -13.43 -12.53
C VAL A 193 8.16 -12.23 -13.44
N ASN A 194 9.10 -11.39 -13.04
CA ASN A 194 9.58 -10.28 -13.85
C ASN A 194 10.36 -10.85 -15.05
N ARG A 195 9.87 -10.66 -16.26
CA ARG A 195 10.50 -11.10 -17.53
C ARG A 195 11.15 -9.95 -18.29
N GLU A 196 11.12 -8.75 -17.71
CA GLU A 196 11.76 -7.57 -18.26
C GLU A 196 13.26 -7.59 -17.91
N ASP A 197 14.02 -6.69 -18.52
CA ASP A 197 15.48 -6.59 -18.42
C ASP A 197 15.99 -5.86 -17.17
N SER A 198 15.09 -5.28 -16.39
CA SER A 198 15.44 -4.45 -15.24
C SER A 198 14.67 -4.84 -13.96
N THR A 199 15.31 -4.68 -12.84
CA THR A 199 14.76 -4.95 -11.52
C THR A 199 13.61 -3.99 -11.20
N ARG A 200 12.52 -4.52 -10.62
CA ARG A 200 11.47 -3.70 -10.02
C ARG A 200 11.79 -3.41 -8.56
N TRP A 201 11.73 -2.14 -8.21
CA TRP A 201 11.81 -1.64 -6.85
C TRP A 201 10.53 -0.95 -6.47
N SER A 202 9.96 -1.29 -5.34
CA SER A 202 8.75 -0.62 -4.84
C SER A 202 8.69 -0.64 -3.32
N LEU A 203 8.12 0.43 -2.76
CA LEU A 203 7.80 0.55 -1.34
C LEU A 203 6.30 0.44 -1.14
N ASN A 204 5.88 -0.16 -0.04
CA ASN A 204 4.51 -0.05 0.41
C ASN A 204 4.42 0.18 1.92
N CYS A 205 3.36 0.88 2.31
CA CYS A 205 3.02 1.13 3.69
C CYS A 205 1.50 1.24 3.81
N ARG A 206 0.97 0.89 4.97
CA ARG A 206 -0.47 0.89 5.22
C ARG A 206 -0.86 2.11 6.01
N PHE A 207 -2.04 2.66 5.66
CA PHE A 207 -2.66 3.78 6.32
C PHE A 207 -4.09 3.44 6.74
N LYS A 208 -4.50 3.92 7.89
CA LYS A 208 -5.87 3.78 8.38
C LYS A 208 -6.23 4.98 9.27
N SER A 209 -7.54 5.16 9.55
CA SER A 209 -7.94 6.08 10.60
C SER A 209 -7.47 5.57 11.97
N VAL A 210 -6.93 6.47 12.81
CA VAL A 210 -6.49 6.14 14.18
C VAL A 210 -7.61 5.47 14.98
N PHE A 211 -8.85 5.91 14.78
CA PHE A 211 -10.03 5.47 15.54
C PHE A 211 -10.82 4.35 14.87
N SER A 212 -10.39 3.86 13.72
CA SER A 212 -11.01 2.69 13.11
C SER A 212 -10.57 1.39 13.79
N PRO A 213 -11.37 0.32 13.74
CA PRO A 213 -11.02 -0.95 14.34
C PRO A 213 -9.67 -1.48 13.83
N TYR A 214 -8.83 -1.95 14.74
CA TYR A 214 -7.58 -2.64 14.44
C TYR A 214 -7.81 -4.15 14.34
N GLY A 215 -6.99 -4.83 13.54
CA GLY A 215 -6.90 -6.28 13.54
C GLY A 215 -5.88 -6.75 14.58
N ARG A 216 -5.09 -7.76 14.25
CA ARG A 216 -3.99 -8.23 15.12
C ARG A 216 -2.80 -7.26 15.17
N LYS A 217 -2.71 -6.35 14.21
CA LYS A 217 -1.66 -5.34 14.11
C LYS A 217 -2.15 -4.05 14.75
N GLU A 218 -1.73 -3.80 15.97
CA GLU A 218 -2.28 -2.77 16.85
C GLU A 218 -1.56 -1.41 16.74
N LEU A 219 -2.25 -0.38 17.25
CA LEU A 219 -1.68 0.95 17.45
C LEU A 219 -0.60 0.88 18.55
N GLY A 220 0.50 1.58 18.35
CA GLY A 220 1.65 1.54 19.27
C GLY A 220 2.64 0.43 18.94
N GLU A 221 2.20 -0.71 18.42
CA GLU A 221 3.05 -1.83 18.02
C GLU A 221 3.40 -1.77 16.52
N HIS A 222 2.40 -1.90 15.65
CA HIS A 222 2.57 -1.93 14.18
C HIS A 222 2.25 -0.60 13.52
N PHE A 223 1.36 0.17 14.11
CA PHE A 223 0.93 1.48 13.62
C PHE A 223 1.26 2.57 14.63
N GLU A 224 1.50 3.78 14.12
CA GLU A 224 1.59 4.98 14.94
C GLU A 224 0.75 6.10 14.35
N PRO A 225 0.15 6.96 15.21
CA PRO A 225 -0.61 8.12 14.73
C PRO A 225 0.35 9.16 14.15
N ILE A 226 -0.02 9.73 12.99
CA ILE A 226 0.81 10.72 12.30
C ILE A 226 0.14 12.09 12.10
N THR A 227 -1.19 12.15 12.14
CA THR A 227 -1.94 13.40 11.88
C THR A 227 -3.03 13.68 12.92
N LEU A 228 -2.76 13.43 14.20
CA LEU A 228 -3.71 13.70 15.28
C LEU A 228 -4.10 15.17 15.37
N ARG A 229 -5.40 15.44 15.48
CA ARG A 229 -5.94 16.75 15.75
C ARG A 229 -5.94 17.07 17.24
N VAL A 230 -6.05 18.34 17.57
CA VAL A 230 -5.92 18.83 18.97
C VAL A 230 -6.90 18.12 19.92
N VAL A 231 -8.17 18.00 19.51
CA VAL A 231 -9.19 17.35 20.37
C VAL A 231 -8.86 15.87 20.60
N SER A 232 -8.37 15.17 19.59
CA SER A 232 -7.97 13.77 19.72
C SER A 232 -6.73 13.59 20.60
N GLN A 233 -5.78 14.54 20.56
CA GLN A 233 -4.64 14.55 21.48
C GLN A 233 -5.11 14.73 22.93
N ILE A 234 -6.09 15.62 23.16
CA ILE A 234 -6.69 15.81 24.48
C ILE A 234 -7.38 14.53 24.92
N GLY A 235 -8.24 13.92 24.07
CA GLY A 235 -9.01 12.73 24.41
C GLY A 235 -8.14 11.52 24.73
N LEU A 236 -7.07 11.28 23.96
CA LEU A 236 -6.14 10.18 24.20
C LEU A 236 -5.36 10.30 25.53
N ASN A 237 -5.20 11.52 26.03
CA ASN A 237 -4.54 11.82 27.30
C ASN A 237 -5.50 12.02 28.47
N TYR A 238 -6.83 12.02 28.22
CA TYR A 238 -7.83 12.23 29.24
C TYR A 238 -7.83 11.11 30.29
N ARG A 239 -7.86 11.49 31.55
CA ARG A 239 -8.06 10.57 32.68
C ARG A 239 -9.34 10.95 33.40
N HIS A 240 -10.23 9.99 33.56
CA HIS A 240 -11.47 10.22 34.29
C HIS A 240 -11.15 10.53 35.76
N PRO A 241 -11.73 11.57 36.38
CA PRO A 241 -11.61 11.79 37.81
C PRO A 241 -12.08 10.54 38.58
N GLN A 242 -11.31 10.14 39.58
CA GLN A 242 -11.68 9.05 40.49
C GLN A 242 -12.54 9.57 41.63
#